data_8943ad2a4cffd7fa966aef225c66b308
#
_entry.id   8943ad2a4cffd7fa966aef225c66b308
#
_cell.length_a   1.000
_cell.length_b   1.000
_cell.length_c   1.000
_cell.angle_alpha   90.00
_cell.angle_beta   90.00
_cell.angle_gamma   90.00
#
_symmetry.space_group_name_H-M   'P 1'
#
loop_
_entity.id
_entity.type
_entity.pdbx_description
1 polymer ?
#
loop_
_entity_poly.entity_id
_entity_poly.type
_entity_poly.pdbx_seq_one_letter_code
_entity_poly.pdbx_strand_id
1 'polypeptide(L)'
;LSGGQKQRLFIALAMIHDPEVLFLDELTTGLDPQARHAIWGLVRGIRERGKTVFLTTHLMEEAERLCDRVAIIDHGRLVEVGTPAALVAKYCPERSVVFTSEGTDAAQRLAAVLNVQSAESEGYTHTLRGEGDDFVTQVIHVIAREGIQVKGFRTEVPTLEDVFLKLTGHGVRD
;
A
#
# COMPACT_ATOMS: atom_id res chain seq x y z
N LEU A 1 11.61 -23.37 19.49
CA LEU A 1 11.13 -22.03 19.22
C LEU A 1 10.43 -21.97 17.86
N SER A 2 9.25 -21.36 17.79
CA SER A 2 8.59 -21.04 16.50
C SER A 2 9.42 -20.03 15.71
N GLY A 3 9.13 -19.88 14.41
CA GLY A 3 9.81 -18.89 13.55
C GLY A 3 9.76 -17.49 14.15
N GLY A 4 8.57 -17.03 14.55
CA GLY A 4 8.42 -15.72 15.18
C GLY A 4 9.10 -15.58 16.55
N GLN A 5 9.22 -16.68 17.31
CA GLN A 5 10.00 -16.67 18.56
C GLN A 5 11.51 -16.55 18.32
N LYS A 6 12.02 -17.25 17.29
CA LYS A 6 13.43 -17.14 16.88
C LYS A 6 13.74 -15.71 16.44
N GLN A 7 12.86 -15.10 15.64
CA GLN A 7 13.06 -13.75 15.14
C GLN A 7 13.07 -12.72 16.27
N ARG A 8 12.17 -12.83 17.25
CA ARG A 8 12.18 -11.98 18.45
C ARG A 8 13.48 -12.14 19.26
N LEU A 9 13.98 -13.38 19.37
CA LEU A 9 15.26 -13.64 20.05
C LEU A 9 16.41 -12.96 19.30
N PHE A 10 16.47 -13.03 17.96
CA PHE A 10 17.52 -12.37 17.20
C PHE A 10 17.46 -10.84 17.34
N ILE A 11 16.28 -10.25 17.34
CA ILE A 11 16.13 -8.81 17.60
C ILE A 11 16.62 -8.47 19.00
N ALA A 12 16.23 -9.26 20.02
CA ALA A 12 16.67 -9.04 21.40
C ALA A 12 18.19 -9.13 21.54
N LEU A 13 18.82 -10.10 20.88
CA LEU A 13 20.29 -10.27 20.84
C LEU A 13 20.96 -9.07 20.15
N ALA A 14 20.42 -8.60 19.04
CA ALA A 14 20.95 -7.43 18.34
C ALA A 14 20.84 -6.15 19.18
N MET A 15 19.87 -6.07 20.10
CA MET A 15 19.63 -4.92 20.99
C MET A 15 20.42 -4.95 22.31
N ILE A 16 21.13 -6.04 22.63
CA ILE A 16 21.84 -6.18 23.93
C ILE A 16 22.80 -5.01 24.19
N HIS A 17 23.50 -4.55 23.16
CA HIS A 17 24.49 -3.47 23.27
C HIS A 17 23.88 -2.08 23.04
N ASP A 18 22.57 -1.96 23.04
CA ASP A 18 21.82 -0.71 22.81
C ASP A 18 22.33 0.11 21.59
N PRO A 19 22.45 -0.51 20.39
CA PRO A 19 23.03 0.13 19.24
C PRO A 19 22.21 1.35 18.79
N GLU A 20 22.85 2.34 18.19
CA GLU A 20 22.17 3.48 17.56
C GLU A 20 21.57 3.12 16.20
N VAL A 21 22.18 2.17 15.49
CA VAL A 21 21.75 1.69 14.16
C VAL A 21 21.59 0.18 14.18
N LEU A 22 20.44 -0.28 13.68
CA LEU A 22 20.09 -1.69 13.59
C LEU A 22 19.83 -2.06 12.11
N PHE A 23 20.48 -3.12 11.64
CA PHE A 23 20.26 -3.69 10.31
C PHE A 23 19.42 -4.96 10.44
N LEU A 24 18.31 -5.00 9.72
CA LEU A 24 17.37 -6.11 9.72
C LEU A 24 17.16 -6.59 8.28
N ASP A 25 17.51 -7.84 8.03
CA ASP A 25 17.43 -8.44 6.70
C ASP A 25 16.27 -9.43 6.65
N GLU A 26 15.30 -9.18 5.75
CA GLU A 26 14.11 -10.01 5.50
C GLU A 26 13.42 -10.51 6.79
N LEU A 27 13.19 -9.62 7.71
CA LEU A 27 12.85 -9.91 9.10
C LEU A 27 11.60 -10.77 9.28
N THR A 28 10.63 -10.69 8.39
CA THR A 28 9.32 -11.35 8.54
C THR A 28 9.03 -12.39 7.48
N THR A 29 10.01 -12.72 6.63
CA THR A 29 9.89 -13.75 5.60
C THR A 29 9.52 -15.09 6.23
N GLY A 30 8.51 -15.76 5.67
CA GLY A 30 8.03 -17.06 6.14
C GLY A 30 7.28 -17.06 7.48
N LEU A 31 6.97 -15.91 8.04
CA LEU A 31 6.13 -15.80 9.23
C LEU A 31 4.64 -15.72 8.88
N ASP A 32 3.82 -16.28 9.76
CA ASP A 32 2.38 -16.10 9.70
C ASP A 32 2.00 -14.62 9.98
N PRO A 33 0.81 -14.15 9.54
CA PRO A 33 0.41 -12.74 9.70
C PRO A 33 0.45 -12.24 11.14
N GLN A 34 0.07 -13.06 12.12
CA GLN A 34 0.07 -12.66 13.52
C GLN A 34 1.49 -12.46 14.05
N ALA A 35 2.40 -13.39 13.74
CA ALA A 35 3.82 -13.26 14.11
C ALA A 35 4.45 -12.04 13.45
N ARG A 36 4.14 -11.78 12.16
CA ARG A 36 4.60 -10.60 11.41
C ARG A 36 4.19 -9.31 12.10
N HIS A 37 2.91 -9.15 12.42
CA HIS A 37 2.42 -7.95 13.15
C HIS A 37 3.10 -7.74 14.50
N ALA A 38 3.38 -8.82 15.23
CA ALA A 38 4.10 -8.73 16.50
C ALA A 38 5.55 -8.24 16.32
N ILE A 39 6.23 -8.69 15.26
CA ILE A 39 7.58 -8.21 14.91
C ILE A 39 7.54 -6.73 14.49
N TRP A 40 6.58 -6.32 13.67
CA TRP A 40 6.41 -4.90 13.30
C TRP A 40 6.21 -4.00 14.53
N GLY A 41 5.48 -4.48 15.53
CA GLY A 41 5.34 -3.78 16.81
C GLY A 41 6.67 -3.58 17.51
N LEU A 42 7.55 -4.60 17.52
CA LEU A 42 8.89 -4.48 18.12
C LEU A 42 9.76 -3.48 17.36
N VAL A 43 9.79 -3.52 16.02
CA VAL A 43 10.56 -2.59 15.20
C VAL A 43 10.12 -1.15 15.43
N ARG A 44 8.80 -0.90 15.46
CA ARG A 44 8.26 0.44 15.81
C ARG A 44 8.72 0.91 17.19
N GLY A 45 8.65 0.04 18.20
CA GLY A 45 9.11 0.38 19.55
C GLY A 45 10.62 0.66 19.63
N ILE A 46 11.45 0.05 18.77
CA ILE A 46 12.87 0.36 18.66
C ILE A 46 13.06 1.76 18.07
N ARG A 47 12.35 2.08 16.98
CA ARG A 47 12.37 3.40 16.34
C ARG A 47 11.89 4.51 17.29
N GLU A 48 10.82 4.29 18.01
CA GLU A 48 10.26 5.25 18.98
C GLU A 48 11.24 5.57 20.12
N ARG A 49 12.20 4.70 20.40
CA ARG A 49 13.33 4.94 21.32
C ARG A 49 14.48 5.73 20.69
N GLY A 50 14.28 6.28 19.49
CA GLY A 50 15.26 7.12 18.80
C GLY A 50 16.34 6.34 18.03
N LYS A 51 16.18 5.01 17.88
CA LYS A 51 17.15 4.21 17.12
C LYS A 51 16.89 4.31 15.61
N THR A 52 17.94 4.23 14.82
CA THR A 52 17.84 4.12 13.35
C THR A 52 17.73 2.64 12.98
N VAL A 53 16.70 2.30 12.22
CA VAL A 53 16.51 0.95 11.69
C VAL A 53 16.66 0.98 10.18
N PHE A 54 17.60 0.20 9.67
CA PHE A 54 17.76 -0.09 8.25
C PHE A 54 17.25 -1.50 7.99
N LEU A 55 16.19 -1.62 7.19
CA LEU A 55 15.61 -2.92 6.92
C LEU A 55 15.59 -3.21 5.40
N THR A 56 15.83 -4.46 5.03
CA THR A 56 15.57 -4.97 3.69
C THR A 56 14.33 -5.85 3.72
N THR A 57 13.49 -5.72 2.71
CA THR A 57 12.29 -6.54 2.58
C THR A 57 11.84 -6.58 1.12
N HIS A 58 11.22 -7.68 0.73
CA HIS A 58 10.46 -7.80 -0.50
C HIS A 58 8.94 -7.59 -0.28
N LEU A 59 8.51 -7.40 0.97
CA LEU A 59 7.10 -7.16 1.33
C LEU A 59 6.82 -5.65 1.34
N MET A 60 6.11 -5.16 0.31
CA MET A 60 5.81 -3.74 0.17
C MET A 60 4.98 -3.20 1.34
N GLU A 61 4.06 -4.00 1.88
CA GLU A 61 3.30 -3.63 3.08
C GLU A 61 4.21 -3.39 4.30
N GLU A 62 5.28 -4.16 4.45
CA GLU A 62 6.25 -3.96 5.53
C GLU A 62 6.99 -2.62 5.37
N ALA A 63 7.44 -2.31 4.15
CA ALA A 63 8.09 -1.04 3.85
C ALA A 63 7.15 0.15 4.09
N GLU A 64 5.89 0.07 3.67
CA GLU A 64 4.90 1.12 3.92
C GLU A 64 4.64 1.38 5.41
N ARG A 65 4.58 0.31 6.20
CA ARG A 65 4.20 0.39 7.61
C ARG A 65 5.33 0.78 8.55
N LEU A 66 6.57 0.47 8.18
CA LEU A 66 7.72 0.60 9.08
C LEU A 66 8.70 1.70 8.66
N CYS A 67 8.81 2.00 7.38
CA CYS A 67 9.85 2.88 6.88
C CYS A 67 9.38 4.34 6.74
N ASP A 68 10.19 5.27 7.22
CA ASP A 68 10.00 6.69 6.93
C ASP A 68 10.44 7.04 5.50
N ARG A 69 11.44 6.31 4.99
CA ARG A 69 11.92 6.40 3.61
C ARG A 69 12.19 5.01 3.05
N VAL A 70 11.91 4.84 1.78
CA VAL A 70 12.13 3.60 1.04
C VAL A 70 13.06 3.88 -0.13
N ALA A 71 14.01 2.96 -0.36
CA ALA A 71 14.84 2.90 -1.54
C ALA A 71 14.40 1.68 -2.37
N ILE A 72 13.92 1.90 -3.58
CA ILE A 72 13.55 0.82 -4.52
C ILE A 72 14.81 0.45 -5.30
N ILE A 73 15.17 -0.84 -5.22
CA ILE A 73 16.34 -1.40 -5.92
C ILE A 73 15.85 -2.48 -6.88
N ASP A 74 16.25 -2.39 -8.13
CA ASP A 74 16.00 -3.41 -9.13
C ASP A 74 17.26 -3.68 -9.96
N HIS A 75 17.55 -4.96 -10.23
CA HIS A 75 18.75 -5.40 -10.93
C HIS A 75 20.07 -4.75 -10.41
N GLY A 76 20.19 -4.61 -9.09
CA GLY A 76 21.35 -4.01 -8.43
C GLY A 76 21.52 -2.50 -8.62
N ARG A 77 20.47 -1.83 -9.12
CA ARG A 77 20.46 -0.37 -9.32
C ARG A 77 19.41 0.27 -8.41
N LEU A 78 19.78 1.40 -7.85
CA LEU A 78 18.85 2.26 -7.14
C LEU A 78 17.92 2.93 -8.18
N VAL A 79 16.64 2.61 -8.12
CA VAL A 79 15.63 3.12 -9.05
C VAL A 79 15.02 4.42 -8.54
N GLU A 80 14.62 4.44 -7.26
CA GLU A 80 13.98 5.62 -6.66
C GLU A 80 14.14 5.61 -5.14
N VAL A 81 14.08 6.79 -4.52
CA VAL A 81 14.10 6.97 -3.07
C VAL A 81 13.08 8.02 -2.65
N GLY A 82 12.24 7.71 -1.66
CA GLY A 82 11.27 8.66 -1.14
C GLY A 82 10.54 8.14 0.08
N THR A 83 9.63 8.93 0.62
CA THR A 83 8.65 8.40 1.58
C THR A 83 7.63 7.53 0.84
N PRO A 84 7.05 6.48 1.44
CA PRO A 84 6.04 5.67 0.79
C PRO A 84 4.91 6.51 0.16
N ALA A 85 4.37 7.45 0.92
CA ALA A 85 3.29 8.32 0.44
C ALA A 85 3.71 9.20 -0.75
N ALA A 86 4.94 9.76 -0.74
CA ALA A 86 5.43 10.58 -1.85
C ALA A 86 5.66 9.75 -3.12
N LEU A 87 6.14 8.51 -2.98
CA LEU A 87 6.32 7.59 -4.11
C LEU A 87 4.97 7.22 -4.73
N VAL A 88 3.98 6.86 -3.91
CA VAL A 88 2.62 6.56 -4.39
C VAL A 88 2.02 7.78 -5.09
N ALA A 89 2.07 8.96 -4.49
CA ALA A 89 1.54 10.18 -5.10
C ALA A 89 2.22 10.55 -6.44
N LYS A 90 3.53 10.28 -6.55
CA LYS A 90 4.31 10.59 -7.76
C LYS A 90 4.02 9.63 -8.91
N TYR A 91 3.92 8.34 -8.61
CA TYR A 91 3.85 7.30 -9.62
C TYR A 91 2.46 6.73 -9.85
N CYS A 92 1.60 6.74 -8.85
CA CYS A 92 0.25 6.19 -8.90
C CYS A 92 -0.76 7.19 -8.33
N PRO A 93 -0.96 8.37 -8.98
CA PRO A 93 -1.87 9.40 -8.48
C PRO A 93 -3.35 9.02 -8.61
N GLU A 94 -3.64 7.96 -9.37
CA GLU A 94 -5.00 7.52 -9.64
C GLU A 94 -5.71 7.01 -8.38
N ARG A 95 -7.01 7.29 -8.31
CA ARG A 95 -7.93 6.76 -7.29
C ARG A 95 -8.97 5.91 -7.97
N SER A 96 -9.30 4.75 -7.40
CA SER A 96 -10.36 3.90 -7.91
C SER A 96 -11.53 3.87 -6.94
N VAL A 97 -12.72 3.94 -7.49
CA VAL A 97 -13.96 3.70 -6.78
C VAL A 97 -14.65 2.50 -7.40
N VAL A 98 -14.93 1.49 -6.58
CA VAL A 98 -15.66 0.29 -6.99
C VAL A 98 -16.96 0.22 -6.23
N PHE A 99 -18.05 0.08 -6.96
CA PHE A 99 -19.37 -0.05 -6.36
C PHE A 99 -20.27 -1.01 -7.15
N THR A 100 -21.31 -1.50 -6.52
CA THR A 100 -22.35 -2.29 -7.19
C THR A 100 -23.65 -1.51 -7.23
N SER A 101 -24.38 -1.60 -8.35
CA SER A 101 -25.71 -0.99 -8.50
C SER A 101 -26.65 -1.94 -9.25
N GLU A 102 -27.96 -1.66 -9.23
CA GLU A 102 -28.95 -2.47 -9.96
C GLU A 102 -28.94 -2.19 -11.48
N GLY A 103 -28.40 -1.05 -11.92
CA GLY A 103 -28.26 -0.69 -13.33
C GLY A 103 -26.89 -1.04 -13.87
N THR A 104 -26.82 -1.52 -15.09
CA THR A 104 -25.56 -1.85 -15.76
C THR A 104 -24.87 -0.63 -16.42
N ASP A 105 -25.54 0.51 -16.46
CA ASP A 105 -25.11 1.77 -17.08
C ASP A 105 -24.57 2.81 -16.09
N ALA A 106 -24.52 2.47 -14.79
CA ALA A 106 -24.19 3.43 -13.73
C ALA A 106 -22.80 4.05 -13.92
N ALA A 107 -21.78 3.28 -14.33
CA ALA A 107 -20.45 3.82 -14.59
C ALA A 107 -20.44 4.83 -15.73
N GLN A 108 -21.13 4.56 -16.83
CA GLN A 108 -21.23 5.46 -17.97
C GLN A 108 -21.97 6.76 -17.64
N ARG A 109 -23.04 6.67 -16.85
CA ARG A 109 -23.78 7.85 -16.37
C ARG A 109 -22.90 8.73 -15.51
N LEU A 110 -22.13 8.14 -14.60
CA LEU A 110 -21.19 8.89 -13.76
C LEU A 110 -20.05 9.48 -14.60
N ALA A 111 -19.50 8.73 -15.54
CA ALA A 111 -18.44 9.20 -16.44
C ALA A 111 -18.88 10.37 -17.33
N ALA A 112 -20.16 10.46 -17.68
CA ALA A 112 -20.69 11.59 -18.45
C ALA A 112 -20.70 12.93 -17.67
N VAL A 113 -20.64 12.86 -16.33
CA VAL A 113 -20.73 14.03 -15.43
C VAL A 113 -19.40 14.35 -14.75
N LEU A 114 -18.60 13.30 -14.51
CA LEU A 114 -17.32 13.38 -13.83
C LEU A 114 -16.17 13.34 -14.83
N ASN A 115 -15.09 14.05 -14.53
CA ASN A 115 -13.83 13.91 -15.27
C ASN A 115 -13.12 12.62 -14.80
N VAL A 116 -13.47 11.49 -15.41
CA VAL A 116 -12.87 10.18 -15.10
C VAL A 116 -11.87 9.78 -16.18
N GLN A 117 -10.83 9.07 -15.78
CA GLN A 117 -9.85 8.49 -16.72
C GLN A 117 -10.39 7.20 -17.35
N SER A 118 -11.10 6.39 -16.57
CA SER A 118 -11.79 5.20 -17.06
C SER A 118 -13.05 4.91 -16.28
N ALA A 119 -14.01 4.27 -16.96
CA ALA A 119 -15.26 3.78 -16.41
C ALA A 119 -15.54 2.40 -16.99
N GLU A 120 -15.51 1.39 -16.14
CA GLU A 120 -15.68 0.00 -16.51
C GLU A 120 -16.88 -0.59 -15.78
N SER A 121 -17.58 -1.51 -16.42
CA SER A 121 -18.70 -2.24 -15.80
C SER A 121 -18.56 -3.72 -16.12
N GLU A 122 -18.60 -4.53 -15.09
CA GLU A 122 -18.65 -5.99 -15.17
C GLU A 122 -19.92 -6.47 -14.46
N GLY A 123 -20.96 -6.69 -15.23
CA GLY A 123 -22.30 -6.94 -14.70
C GLY A 123 -22.82 -5.75 -13.91
N TYR A 124 -23.09 -5.96 -12.63
CA TYR A 124 -23.55 -4.93 -11.68
C TYR A 124 -22.41 -4.26 -10.90
N THR A 125 -21.18 -4.66 -11.14
CA THR A 125 -20.01 -4.05 -10.51
C THR A 125 -19.41 -2.98 -11.44
N HIS A 126 -19.19 -1.80 -10.90
CA HIS A 126 -18.70 -0.64 -11.62
C HIS A 126 -17.40 -0.17 -11.01
N THR A 127 -16.42 0.14 -11.86
CA THR A 127 -15.13 0.72 -11.46
C THR A 127 -14.93 2.04 -12.17
N LEU A 128 -14.71 3.10 -11.40
CA LEU A 128 -14.33 4.42 -11.91
C LEU A 128 -12.91 4.73 -11.45
N ARG A 129 -12.08 5.21 -12.37
CA ARG A 129 -10.74 5.71 -12.05
C ARG A 129 -10.64 7.19 -12.41
N GLY A 130 -10.01 7.93 -11.54
CA GLY A 130 -9.76 9.36 -11.73
C GLY A 130 -8.64 9.86 -10.85
N GLU A 131 -8.25 11.10 -11.00
CA GLU A 131 -7.18 11.74 -10.25
C GLU A 131 -7.73 12.81 -9.31
N GLY A 132 -6.94 13.13 -8.29
CA GLY A 132 -7.24 14.17 -7.31
C GLY A 132 -7.79 13.63 -6.00
N ASP A 133 -7.49 14.35 -4.92
CA ASP A 133 -7.89 13.95 -3.56
C ASP A 133 -9.40 14.06 -3.34
N ASP A 134 -10.09 14.84 -4.13
CA ASP A 134 -11.54 15.06 -4.10
C ASP A 134 -12.32 14.09 -5.00
N PHE A 135 -11.65 13.29 -5.84
CA PHE A 135 -12.29 12.37 -6.79
C PHE A 135 -13.35 11.47 -6.15
N VAL A 136 -13.00 10.82 -5.03
CA VAL A 136 -13.93 9.95 -4.30
C VAL A 136 -15.15 10.72 -3.82
N THR A 137 -14.95 11.92 -3.30
CA THR A 137 -16.03 12.79 -2.81
C THR A 137 -16.94 13.22 -3.95
N GLN A 138 -16.38 13.57 -5.10
CA GLN A 138 -17.15 13.92 -6.31
C GLN A 138 -18.00 12.73 -6.78
N VAL A 139 -17.45 11.52 -6.82
CA VAL A 139 -18.20 10.30 -7.18
C VAL A 139 -19.38 10.11 -6.24
N ILE A 140 -19.17 10.22 -4.92
CA ILE A 140 -20.26 10.08 -3.93
C ILE A 140 -21.36 11.13 -4.14
N HIS A 141 -20.99 12.39 -4.37
CA HIS A 141 -21.95 13.46 -4.61
C HIS A 141 -22.78 13.23 -5.87
N VAL A 142 -22.16 12.76 -6.94
CA VAL A 142 -22.88 12.50 -8.20
C VAL A 142 -23.78 11.27 -8.08
N ILE A 143 -23.32 10.22 -7.41
CA ILE A 143 -24.17 9.03 -7.07
C ILE A 143 -25.45 9.48 -6.36
N ALA A 144 -25.30 10.31 -5.33
CA ALA A 144 -26.43 10.82 -4.56
C ALA A 144 -27.35 11.71 -5.40
N ARG A 145 -26.79 12.61 -6.22
CA ARG A 145 -27.55 13.51 -7.10
C ARG A 145 -28.32 12.77 -8.19
N GLU A 146 -27.72 11.78 -8.80
CA GLU A 146 -28.32 10.97 -9.86
C GLU A 146 -29.27 9.91 -9.33
N GLY A 147 -29.41 9.77 -8.00
CA GLY A 147 -30.30 8.79 -7.36
C GLY A 147 -29.90 7.34 -7.62
N ILE A 148 -28.62 7.08 -7.86
CA ILE A 148 -28.11 5.74 -8.14
C ILE A 148 -28.13 4.95 -6.83
N GLN A 149 -28.87 3.83 -6.81
CA GLN A 149 -28.90 2.91 -5.66
C GLN A 149 -27.62 2.06 -5.65
N VAL A 150 -26.76 2.32 -4.68
CA VAL A 150 -25.48 1.63 -4.53
C VAL A 150 -25.58 0.57 -3.43
N LYS A 151 -25.17 -0.66 -3.77
CA LYS A 151 -25.00 -1.78 -2.85
C LYS A 151 -23.52 -2.12 -2.78
N GLY A 152 -22.86 -1.74 -1.71
CA GLY A 152 -21.42 -1.90 -1.60
C GLY A 152 -20.66 -0.77 -2.31
N PHE A 153 -19.77 -0.17 -1.57
CA PHE A 153 -18.91 0.91 -2.04
C PHE A 153 -17.54 0.73 -1.40
N ARG A 154 -16.50 0.70 -2.19
CA ARG A 154 -15.13 0.68 -1.71
C ARG A 154 -14.25 1.60 -2.56
N THR A 155 -13.23 2.11 -1.94
CA THR A 155 -12.17 2.85 -2.61
C THR A 155 -10.91 1.99 -2.63
N GLU A 156 -10.23 1.96 -3.76
CA GLU A 156 -8.93 1.35 -3.88
C GLU A 156 -7.90 2.47 -4.00
N VAL A 157 -6.99 2.50 -3.04
CA VAL A 157 -5.91 3.47 -2.99
C VAL A 157 -4.64 2.74 -3.43
N PRO A 158 -3.88 3.27 -4.38
CA PRO A 158 -2.62 2.66 -4.80
C PRO A 158 -1.66 2.50 -3.63
N THR A 159 -0.84 1.48 -3.72
CA THR A 159 0.12 1.06 -2.71
C THR A 159 1.54 1.19 -3.22
N LEU A 160 2.53 0.97 -2.35
CA LEU A 160 3.93 0.89 -2.76
C LEU A 160 4.20 -0.30 -3.70
N GLU A 161 3.38 -1.35 -3.66
CA GLU A 161 3.43 -2.48 -4.59
C GLU A 161 3.11 -2.02 -6.02
N ASP A 162 2.07 -1.18 -6.20
CA ASP A 162 1.73 -0.61 -7.50
C ASP A 162 2.87 0.27 -8.05
N VAL A 163 3.53 1.03 -7.16
CA VAL A 163 4.71 1.83 -7.51
C VAL A 163 5.85 0.93 -7.98
N PHE A 164 6.13 -0.15 -7.24
CA PHE A 164 7.18 -1.10 -7.59
C PHE A 164 6.92 -1.73 -8.96
N LEU A 165 5.70 -2.23 -9.19
CA LEU A 165 5.27 -2.80 -10.48
C LEU A 165 5.45 -1.79 -11.62
N LYS A 166 5.06 -0.54 -11.40
CA LYS A 166 5.15 0.52 -12.42
C LYS A 166 6.59 0.88 -12.77
N LEU A 167 7.50 0.87 -11.80
CA LEU A 167 8.91 1.23 -11.98
C LEU A 167 9.76 0.10 -12.57
N THR A 168 9.46 -1.14 -12.22
CA THR A 168 10.29 -2.30 -12.59
C THR A 168 9.70 -3.11 -13.75
N GLY A 169 8.40 -2.93 -14.04
CA GLY A 169 7.67 -3.69 -15.06
C GLY A 169 7.38 -5.15 -14.69
N HIS A 170 7.68 -5.57 -13.48
CA HIS A 170 7.43 -6.92 -12.97
C HIS A 170 7.13 -6.90 -11.46
N GLY A 171 6.40 -7.91 -10.98
CA GLY A 171 6.17 -8.09 -9.55
C GLY A 171 7.46 -8.37 -8.77
N VAL A 172 7.37 -8.23 -7.46
CA VAL A 172 8.45 -8.60 -6.55
C VAL A 172 8.80 -10.07 -6.78
N ARG A 173 10.07 -10.38 -6.99
CA ARG A 173 10.55 -11.75 -7.16
C ARG A 173 10.80 -12.35 -5.80
N ASP A 174 10.25 -13.54 -5.59
CA ASP A 174 10.56 -14.39 -4.42
C ASP A 174 12.01 -14.87 -4.43
#